data_56cdb6d2b7e06231f821c64d8bb40e22
#
_entry.id   56cdb6d2b7e06231f821c64d8bb40e22
#
_cell.length_a   1.000
_cell.length_b   1.000
_cell.length_c   1.000
_cell.angle_alpha   90.00
_cell.angle_beta   90.00
_cell.angle_gamma   90.00
#
_symmetry.space_group_name_H-M   'P 1'
#
loop_
_entity.id
_entity.type
_entity.pdbx_description
1 polymer ?
#
loop_
_entity_poly.entity_id
_entity_poly.type
_entity_poly.pdbx_seq_one_letter_code
_entity_poly.pdbx_strand_id
1 'polypeptide(L)'
;MGSKLNLEYFRYLAEMPDMRILFRKAINFLSRRLELGRCFVSFSAGKDSTVCADLANRVCPGIPMLMVDPGCPTHWLEDEREKFLKFAHEKGWNLRLFQWDKWRIGWHGEATSSLHEDMFRELNDYAKKEGYSTLIMGIREKESKNRKILAKMRGDDYQRKDGMRVLLPVMRWSSDAIWAYTVSRGLPWLSIYDTSGKDARNGLVGVNGHRFGRMGFLKQYYPMAYEFAKRLIEAGKMDE
;
A
#
# COMPACT_ATOMS: atom_id res chain seq x y z
N MET A 1 7.66 -10.36 -20.51
CA MET A 1 6.88 -9.14 -20.83
C MET A 1 5.64 -9.15 -19.97
N GLY A 2 5.50 -8.21 -19.01
CA GLY A 2 4.27 -8.04 -18.27
C GLY A 2 3.16 -7.58 -19.22
N SER A 3 1.99 -8.21 -19.18
CA SER A 3 0.86 -7.76 -19.99
C SER A 3 0.41 -6.39 -19.49
N LYS A 4 0.25 -5.43 -20.40
CA LYS A 4 -0.34 -4.12 -20.09
C LYS A 4 -1.68 -4.31 -19.36
N LEU A 5 -2.00 -3.40 -18.44
CA LEU A 5 -3.30 -3.39 -17.77
C LEU A 5 -4.44 -3.27 -18.82
N ASN A 6 -5.31 -4.24 -18.85
CA ASN A 6 -6.51 -4.18 -19.71
C ASN A 6 -7.62 -3.44 -18.96
N LEU A 7 -7.68 -2.12 -19.12
CA LEU A 7 -8.64 -1.27 -18.42
C LEU A 7 -10.10 -1.54 -18.82
N GLU A 8 -10.35 -1.93 -20.06
CA GLU A 8 -11.71 -2.29 -20.54
C GLU A 8 -12.21 -3.56 -19.85
N TYR A 9 -11.35 -4.57 -19.75
CA TYR A 9 -11.66 -5.79 -19.00
C TYR A 9 -12.05 -5.49 -17.55
N PHE A 10 -11.29 -4.62 -16.86
CA PHE A 10 -11.57 -4.28 -15.46
C PHE A 10 -12.83 -3.42 -15.31
N ARG A 11 -13.15 -2.54 -16.27
CA ARG A 11 -14.45 -1.83 -16.31
C ARG A 11 -15.61 -2.80 -16.45
N TYR A 12 -15.52 -3.72 -17.41
CA TYR A 12 -16.53 -4.76 -17.60
C TYR A 12 -16.69 -5.61 -16.34
N LEU A 13 -15.59 -6.06 -15.76
CA LEU A 13 -15.60 -6.89 -14.56
C LEU A 13 -16.28 -6.18 -13.36
N ALA A 14 -16.06 -4.87 -13.21
CA ALA A 14 -16.68 -4.08 -12.15
C ALA A 14 -18.21 -4.02 -12.23
N GLU A 15 -18.77 -4.15 -13.45
CA GLU A 15 -20.21 -4.15 -13.68
C GLU A 15 -20.88 -5.50 -13.37
N MET A 16 -20.10 -6.57 -13.24
CA MET A 16 -20.64 -7.90 -12.94
C MET A 16 -21.33 -7.93 -11.58
N PRO A 17 -22.48 -8.60 -11.45
CA PRO A 17 -23.25 -8.66 -10.21
C PRO A 17 -22.43 -9.11 -8.99
N ASP A 18 -21.58 -10.12 -9.17
CA ASP A 18 -20.73 -10.63 -8.08
C ASP A 18 -19.73 -9.58 -7.58
N MET A 19 -19.15 -8.77 -8.47
CA MET A 19 -18.26 -7.68 -8.10
C MET A 19 -19.00 -6.58 -7.34
N ARG A 20 -20.18 -6.19 -7.81
CA ARG A 20 -21.02 -5.21 -7.10
C ARG A 20 -21.42 -5.69 -5.71
N ILE A 21 -21.74 -6.98 -5.56
CA ILE A 21 -22.01 -7.60 -4.26
C ILE A 21 -20.75 -7.57 -3.37
N LEU A 22 -19.60 -7.92 -3.93
CA LEU A 22 -18.33 -7.93 -3.21
C LEU A 22 -17.98 -6.52 -2.70
N PHE A 23 -18.11 -5.49 -3.53
CA PHE A 23 -17.86 -4.10 -3.15
C PHE A 23 -18.82 -3.63 -2.06
N ARG A 24 -20.10 -3.96 -2.18
CA ARG A 24 -21.12 -3.65 -1.16
C ARG A 24 -20.82 -4.34 0.17
N LYS A 25 -20.38 -5.60 0.15
CA LYS A 25 -19.98 -6.33 1.35
C LYS A 25 -18.84 -5.63 2.10
N ALA A 26 -17.85 -5.10 1.40
CA ALA A 26 -16.73 -4.36 2.03
C ALA A 26 -17.20 -3.03 2.64
N ILE A 27 -18.07 -2.29 1.96
CA ILE A 27 -18.70 -1.09 2.54
C ILE A 27 -19.49 -1.44 3.81
N ASN A 28 -20.36 -2.46 3.75
CA ASN A 28 -21.14 -2.89 4.90
C ASN A 28 -20.26 -3.41 6.04
N PHE A 29 -19.14 -4.07 5.72
CA PHE A 29 -18.16 -4.51 6.71
C PHE A 29 -17.59 -3.33 7.49
N LEU A 30 -17.16 -2.28 6.79
CA LEU A 30 -16.62 -1.06 7.40
C LEU A 30 -17.70 -0.26 8.14
N SER A 31 -18.90 -0.08 7.55
CA SER A 31 -19.99 0.71 8.17
C SER A 31 -20.40 0.21 9.55
N ARG A 32 -20.24 -1.10 9.80
CA ARG A 32 -20.57 -1.70 11.09
C ARG A 32 -19.45 -1.66 12.12
N ARG A 33 -18.23 -1.22 11.71
CA ARG A 33 -17.00 -1.36 12.51
C ARG A 33 -16.25 -0.07 12.73
N LEU A 34 -16.47 0.94 11.87
CA LEU A 34 -15.78 2.21 12.01
C LEU A 34 -16.42 3.06 13.11
N GLU A 35 -15.59 3.48 14.04
CA GLU A 35 -15.93 4.49 15.04
C GLU A 35 -15.27 5.81 14.64
N LEU A 36 -16.08 6.84 14.47
CA LEU A 36 -15.59 8.16 14.09
C LEU A 36 -14.54 8.67 15.09
N GLY A 37 -13.44 9.20 14.57
CA GLY A 37 -12.34 9.76 15.37
C GLY A 37 -11.37 8.73 15.97
N ARG A 38 -11.65 7.42 15.84
CA ARG A 38 -10.78 6.37 16.41
C ARG A 38 -10.11 5.47 15.37
N CYS A 39 -10.39 5.71 14.10
CA CYS A 39 -9.90 4.88 13.01
C CYS A 39 -8.95 5.64 12.10
N PHE A 40 -7.97 4.95 11.53
CA PHE A 40 -7.13 5.46 10.46
C PHE A 40 -6.82 4.37 9.44
N VAL A 41 -6.44 4.79 8.24
CA VAL A 41 -5.99 3.90 7.16
C VAL A 41 -4.47 3.96 7.07
N SER A 42 -3.79 2.81 7.11
CA SER A 42 -2.38 2.71 6.71
C SER A 42 -2.31 2.75 5.18
N PHE A 43 -1.83 3.86 4.65
CA PHE A 43 -1.80 4.13 3.23
C PHE A 43 -0.37 4.06 2.67
N SER A 44 -0.14 3.19 1.70
CA SER A 44 1.17 2.97 1.08
C SER A 44 1.21 3.30 -0.41
N ALA A 45 0.18 3.95 -0.95
CA ALA A 45 -0.03 4.16 -2.39
C ALA A 45 -0.07 2.87 -3.26
N GLY A 46 0.09 1.70 -2.65
CA GLY A 46 -0.13 0.43 -3.33
C GLY A 46 -1.62 0.24 -3.68
N LYS A 47 -1.93 -0.48 -4.76
CA LYS A 47 -3.31 -0.68 -5.26
C LYS A 47 -4.30 -1.12 -4.17
N ASP A 48 -3.86 -2.02 -3.28
CA ASP A 48 -4.72 -2.58 -2.23
C ASP A 48 -5.02 -1.56 -1.13
N SER A 49 -4.02 -0.78 -0.71
CA SER A 49 -4.20 0.30 0.27
C SER A 49 -5.01 1.47 -0.30
N THR A 50 -4.89 1.76 -1.60
CA THR A 50 -5.68 2.79 -2.29
C THR A 50 -7.16 2.43 -2.32
N VAL A 51 -7.48 1.17 -2.62
CA VAL A 51 -8.87 0.66 -2.54
C VAL A 51 -9.41 0.75 -1.11
N CYS A 52 -8.63 0.34 -0.10
CA CYS A 52 -9.04 0.46 1.30
C CYS A 52 -9.29 1.91 1.72
N ALA A 53 -8.46 2.83 1.27
CA ALA A 53 -8.62 4.26 1.54
C ALA A 53 -9.94 4.81 0.95
N ASP A 54 -10.27 4.49 -0.31
CA ASP A 54 -11.54 4.89 -0.92
C ASP A 54 -12.75 4.27 -0.20
N LEU A 55 -12.69 2.96 0.09
CA LEU A 55 -13.75 2.28 0.83
C LEU A 55 -13.99 2.91 2.21
N ALA A 56 -12.92 3.19 2.95
CA ALA A 56 -13.00 3.80 4.27
C ALA A 56 -13.51 5.24 4.20
N ASN A 57 -13.04 6.03 3.25
CA ASN A 57 -13.49 7.42 3.08
C ASN A 57 -14.97 7.52 2.65
N ARG A 58 -15.47 6.54 1.90
CA ARG A 58 -16.89 6.48 1.53
C ARG A 58 -17.79 6.18 2.72
N VAL A 59 -17.31 5.44 3.71
CA VAL A 59 -18.04 5.11 4.93
C VAL A 59 -17.88 6.22 5.98
N CYS A 60 -16.69 6.75 6.10
CA CYS A 60 -16.32 7.79 7.05
C CYS A 60 -15.56 8.89 6.33
N PRO A 61 -16.25 9.88 5.71
CA PRO A 61 -15.59 10.99 5.02
C PRO A 61 -14.61 11.72 5.91
N GLY A 62 -13.41 11.98 5.40
CA GLY A 62 -12.33 12.64 6.14
C GLY A 62 -11.58 11.72 7.12
N ILE A 63 -11.79 10.41 7.07
CA ILE A 63 -10.98 9.46 7.85
C ILE A 63 -9.48 9.68 7.60
N PRO A 64 -8.64 9.77 8.65
CA PRO A 64 -7.21 9.94 8.47
C PRO A 64 -6.56 8.78 7.72
N MET A 65 -5.74 9.11 6.72
CA MET A 65 -4.93 8.18 5.95
C MET A 65 -3.47 8.50 6.22
N LEU A 66 -2.78 7.64 6.95
CA LEU A 66 -1.39 7.86 7.32
C LEU A 66 -0.47 7.18 6.30
N MET A 67 0.35 7.97 5.64
CA MET A 67 1.30 7.56 4.64
C MET A 67 2.71 7.81 5.13
N VAL A 68 3.51 6.76 5.23
CA VAL A 68 4.90 6.91 5.63
C VAL A 68 5.71 7.49 4.48
N ASP A 69 6.42 8.56 4.76
CA ASP A 69 7.46 9.10 3.89
C ASP A 69 8.83 8.81 4.52
N PRO A 70 9.55 7.82 4.03
CA PRO A 70 10.86 7.46 4.59
C PRO A 70 11.97 8.44 4.18
N GLY A 71 11.67 9.50 3.42
CA GLY A 71 12.66 10.44 2.93
C GLY A 71 13.67 9.85 1.95
N CYS A 72 13.40 8.64 1.46
CA CYS A 72 14.26 7.95 0.51
C CYS A 72 13.75 8.15 -0.93
N PRO A 73 14.56 8.72 -1.84
CA PRO A 73 14.13 8.97 -3.21
C PRO A 73 13.83 7.70 -4.00
N THR A 74 14.26 6.53 -3.51
CA THR A 74 13.97 5.25 -4.16
C THR A 74 12.65 4.64 -3.72
N HIS A 75 12.03 5.14 -2.67
CA HIS A 75 10.72 4.66 -2.19
C HIS A 75 9.58 5.21 -3.04
N TRP A 76 9.76 6.41 -3.53
CA TRP A 76 8.81 7.10 -4.41
C TRP A 76 9.42 7.21 -5.79
N LEU A 77 8.64 6.78 -6.74
CA LEU A 77 8.91 7.15 -8.12
C LEU A 77 8.72 8.64 -8.28
N GLU A 78 9.48 9.22 -9.18
CA GLU A 78 9.30 10.55 -9.70
C GLU A 78 7.80 10.84 -9.80
N ASP A 79 7.33 11.94 -9.34
CA ASP A 79 5.94 12.40 -9.42
C ASP A 79 4.85 11.51 -8.78
N GLU A 80 5.14 10.27 -8.37
CA GLU A 80 4.12 9.38 -7.82
C GLU A 80 3.53 9.89 -6.51
N ARG A 81 4.36 10.42 -5.63
CA ARG A 81 3.93 11.04 -4.37
C ARG A 81 3.01 12.22 -4.63
N GLU A 82 3.41 13.11 -5.53
CA GLU A 82 2.63 14.30 -5.89
C GLU A 82 1.30 13.93 -6.54
N LYS A 83 1.29 12.94 -7.41
CA LYS A 83 0.09 12.38 -8.02
C LYS A 83 -0.93 11.92 -6.96
N PHE A 84 -0.48 11.19 -5.94
CA PHE A 84 -1.37 10.75 -4.86
C PHE A 84 -1.81 11.90 -3.95
N LEU A 85 -0.93 12.86 -3.63
CA LEU A 85 -1.28 14.04 -2.85
C LEU A 85 -2.30 14.92 -3.58
N LYS A 86 -2.10 15.15 -4.88
CA LYS A 86 -3.04 15.88 -5.73
C LYS A 86 -4.40 15.20 -5.77
N PHE A 87 -4.42 13.89 -6.04
CA PHE A 87 -5.65 13.10 -6.04
C PHE A 87 -6.37 13.17 -4.69
N ALA A 88 -5.63 13.02 -3.59
CA ALA A 88 -6.19 13.09 -2.25
C ALA A 88 -6.85 14.46 -1.99
N HIS A 89 -6.19 15.54 -2.36
CA HIS A 89 -6.74 16.88 -2.27
C HIS A 89 -8.02 17.04 -3.09
N GLU A 90 -8.02 16.64 -4.36
CA GLU A 90 -9.17 16.72 -5.27
C GLU A 90 -10.38 15.90 -4.79
N LYS A 91 -10.13 14.79 -4.10
CA LYS A 91 -11.18 13.89 -3.57
C LYS A 91 -11.56 14.14 -2.12
N GLY A 92 -10.98 15.17 -1.48
CA GLY A 92 -11.22 15.46 -0.08
C GLY A 92 -10.75 14.36 0.86
N TRP A 93 -9.70 13.63 0.51
CA TRP A 93 -9.09 12.64 1.38
C TRP A 93 -8.21 13.32 2.44
N ASN A 94 -8.33 12.91 3.69
CA ASN A 94 -7.49 13.39 4.78
C ASN A 94 -6.15 12.62 4.81
N LEU A 95 -5.36 12.79 3.75
CA LEU A 95 -4.05 12.15 3.62
C LEU A 95 -3.00 12.95 4.39
N ARG A 96 -2.32 12.28 5.33
CA ARG A 96 -1.29 12.85 6.18
C ARG A 96 0.03 12.11 5.99
N LEU A 97 1.11 12.85 5.80
CA LEU A 97 2.45 12.29 5.70
C LEU A 97 3.03 12.09 7.11
N PHE A 98 3.48 10.89 7.38
CA PHE A 98 4.28 10.55 8.55
C PHE A 98 5.75 10.50 8.11
N GLN A 99 6.53 11.53 8.47
CA GLN A 99 7.95 11.60 8.17
C GLN A 99 8.72 10.60 9.01
N TRP A 100 9.54 9.75 8.36
CA TRP A 100 10.33 8.73 9.03
C TRP A 100 11.79 8.78 8.56
N ASP A 101 12.59 9.60 9.22
CA ASP A 101 13.97 9.94 8.78
C ASP A 101 14.99 8.82 9.00
N LYS A 102 14.64 7.79 9.75
CA LYS A 102 15.58 6.71 10.10
C LYS A 102 15.99 5.83 8.94
N TRP A 103 15.23 5.87 7.84
CA TRP A 103 15.60 5.19 6.61
C TRP A 103 16.94 5.68 6.04
N ARG A 104 17.27 6.95 6.25
CA ARG A 104 18.56 7.53 5.84
C ARG A 104 19.75 6.95 6.62
N ILE A 105 19.51 6.47 7.82
CA ILE A 105 20.54 5.89 8.73
C ILE A 105 20.68 4.40 8.48
N GLY A 106 19.61 3.68 8.20
CA GLY A 106 19.57 2.22 8.04
C GLY A 106 20.04 1.69 6.69
N TRP A 107 20.41 2.57 5.76
CA TRP A 107 21.00 2.18 4.48
C TRP A 107 22.49 1.79 4.57
N HIS A 108 22.99 1.61 5.79
CA HIS A 108 24.35 1.16 6.10
C HIS A 108 24.49 -0.37 6.19
N GLY A 109 23.72 -1.15 5.42
CA GLY A 109 23.89 -2.62 5.33
C GLY A 109 23.12 -3.42 6.38
N GLU A 110 22.27 -2.81 7.21
CA GLU A 110 21.41 -3.57 8.12
C GLU A 110 20.17 -4.12 7.41
N ALA A 111 19.75 -5.31 7.83
CA ALA A 111 18.68 -6.06 7.20
C ALA A 111 17.40 -5.24 7.02
N THR A 112 16.94 -5.09 5.78
CA THR A 112 15.72 -4.36 5.38
C THR A 112 14.44 -4.78 6.11
N SER A 113 14.41 -5.96 6.73
CA SER A 113 13.28 -6.46 7.51
C SER A 113 13.10 -5.75 8.84
N SER A 114 14.18 -5.46 9.58
CA SER A 114 14.11 -4.77 10.87
C SER A 114 13.67 -3.31 10.74
N LEU A 115 14.17 -2.62 9.72
CA LEU A 115 13.78 -1.23 9.43
C LEU A 115 12.29 -1.11 9.09
N HIS A 116 11.75 -2.07 8.36
CA HIS A 116 10.34 -2.09 8.01
C HIS A 116 9.46 -2.32 9.25
N GLU A 117 9.89 -3.19 10.16
CA GLU A 117 9.21 -3.43 11.44
C GLU A 117 9.26 -2.21 12.35
N ASP A 118 10.40 -1.52 12.43
CA ASP A 118 10.57 -0.29 13.19
C ASP A 118 9.68 0.84 12.66
N MET A 119 9.66 1.03 11.36
CA MET A 119 8.79 2.00 10.71
C MET A 119 7.31 1.79 11.06
N PHE A 120 6.84 0.55 10.96
CA PHE A 120 5.45 0.23 11.31
C PHE A 120 5.18 0.38 12.81
N ARG A 121 6.13 0.05 13.67
CA ARG A 121 6.00 0.25 15.10
C ARG A 121 5.83 1.73 15.43
N GLU A 122 6.70 2.59 14.92
CA GLU A 122 6.64 4.02 15.17
C GLU A 122 5.38 4.68 14.59
N LEU A 123 4.94 4.27 13.40
CA LEU A 123 3.66 4.70 12.84
C LEU A 123 2.49 4.33 13.77
N ASN A 124 2.48 3.12 14.32
CA ASN A 124 1.45 2.68 15.25
C ASN A 124 1.51 3.43 16.58
N ASP A 125 2.71 3.71 17.10
CA ASP A 125 2.89 4.48 18.33
C ASP A 125 2.43 5.93 18.16
N TYR A 126 2.75 6.53 17.01
CA TYR A 126 2.22 7.83 16.62
C TYR A 126 0.67 7.80 16.56
N ALA A 127 0.10 6.82 15.86
CA ALA A 127 -1.34 6.69 15.73
C ALA A 127 -2.03 6.54 17.10
N LYS A 128 -1.45 5.79 18.04
CA LYS A 128 -1.96 5.66 19.41
C LYS A 128 -1.91 6.98 20.19
N LYS A 129 -0.84 7.75 20.05
CA LYS A 129 -0.71 9.08 20.68
C LYS A 129 -1.78 10.05 20.16
N GLU A 130 -2.15 9.93 18.89
CA GLU A 130 -3.25 10.69 18.27
C GLU A 130 -4.65 10.15 18.66
N GLY A 131 -4.72 9.11 19.49
CA GLY A 131 -5.98 8.54 19.99
C GLY A 131 -6.62 7.49 19.08
N TYR A 132 -5.93 7.05 18.02
CA TYR A 132 -6.45 6.01 17.14
C TYR A 132 -6.29 4.62 17.79
N SER A 133 -7.35 3.83 17.71
CA SER A 133 -7.39 2.45 18.23
C SER A 133 -7.71 1.42 17.17
N THR A 134 -8.09 1.85 15.97
CA THR A 134 -8.46 0.96 14.86
C THR A 134 -7.68 1.31 13.59
N LEU A 135 -7.00 0.31 13.06
CA LEU A 135 -6.17 0.37 11.87
C LEU A 135 -6.84 -0.37 10.71
N ILE A 136 -7.01 0.31 9.58
CA ILE A 136 -7.49 -0.30 8.33
C ILE A 136 -6.30 -0.53 7.40
N MET A 137 -6.16 -1.75 6.88
CA MET A 137 -5.04 -2.14 6.01
C MET A 137 -5.50 -2.85 4.74
N GLY A 138 -4.80 -2.58 3.65
CA GLY A 138 -4.96 -3.25 2.36
C GLY A 138 -4.14 -4.54 2.27
N ILE A 139 -4.47 -5.55 3.06
CA ILE A 139 -3.81 -6.87 3.03
C ILE A 139 -4.76 -7.90 2.41
N ARG A 140 -4.24 -8.73 1.48
CA ARG A 140 -5.00 -9.82 0.88
C ARG A 140 -4.35 -11.18 1.18
N GLU A 141 -5.17 -12.20 1.45
CA GLU A 141 -4.71 -13.56 1.74
C GLU A 141 -3.94 -14.21 0.59
N LYS A 142 -4.28 -13.82 -0.66
CA LYS A 142 -3.67 -14.39 -1.89
C LYS A 142 -2.29 -13.83 -2.23
N GLU A 143 -1.77 -12.87 -1.47
CA GLU A 143 -0.47 -12.25 -1.77
C GLU A 143 0.74 -13.05 -1.28
N SER A 144 0.58 -13.84 -0.22
CA SER A 144 1.65 -14.71 0.28
C SER A 144 1.10 -15.84 1.17
N LYS A 145 1.92 -16.90 1.35
CA LYS A 145 1.60 -17.99 2.27
C LYS A 145 1.37 -17.49 3.70
N ASN A 146 2.20 -16.57 4.19
CA ASN A 146 2.08 -16.00 5.54
C ASN A 146 0.77 -15.21 5.71
N ARG A 147 0.35 -14.43 4.69
CA ARG A 147 -0.92 -13.69 4.72
C ARG A 147 -2.13 -14.63 4.68
N LYS A 148 -2.04 -15.74 3.95
CA LYS A 148 -3.06 -16.78 3.95
C LYS A 148 -3.20 -17.44 5.33
N ILE A 149 -2.10 -17.72 6.01
CA ILE A 149 -2.08 -18.24 7.39
C ILE A 149 -2.70 -17.22 8.34
N LEU A 150 -2.28 -15.95 8.27
CA LEU A 150 -2.81 -14.86 9.07
C LEU A 150 -4.34 -14.75 8.92
N ALA A 151 -4.83 -14.75 7.68
CA ALA A 151 -6.25 -14.68 7.36
C ALA A 151 -7.03 -15.86 7.96
N LYS A 152 -6.46 -17.06 7.94
CA LYS A 152 -7.07 -18.27 8.50
C LYS A 152 -7.11 -18.25 10.04
N MET A 153 -6.06 -17.69 10.67
CA MET A 153 -5.93 -17.69 12.12
C MET A 153 -6.67 -16.53 12.80
N ARG A 154 -6.71 -15.35 12.18
CA ARG A 154 -7.20 -14.11 12.81
C ARG A 154 -8.45 -13.53 12.17
N GLY A 155 -8.76 -13.93 10.93
CA GLY A 155 -9.88 -13.33 10.18
C GLY A 155 -9.56 -11.93 9.66
N ASP A 156 -10.60 -11.20 9.28
CA ASP A 156 -10.55 -9.86 8.68
C ASP A 156 -10.80 -8.73 9.70
N ASP A 157 -11.07 -9.09 10.95
CA ASP A 157 -11.33 -8.19 12.07
C ASP A 157 -10.75 -8.82 13.33
N TYR A 158 -9.65 -8.27 13.84
CA TYR A 158 -8.98 -8.83 15.01
C TYR A 158 -8.27 -7.77 15.83
N GLN A 159 -8.05 -8.11 17.12
CA GLN A 159 -7.26 -7.30 18.03
C GLN A 159 -5.81 -7.79 18.08
N ARG A 160 -4.87 -6.88 17.96
CA ARG A 160 -3.45 -7.13 18.17
C ARG A 160 -3.13 -7.16 19.68
N LYS A 161 -1.99 -7.75 20.04
CA LYS A 161 -1.50 -7.80 21.43
C LYS A 161 -1.27 -6.41 22.04
N ASP A 162 -0.97 -5.42 21.21
CA ASP A 162 -0.73 -4.03 21.61
C ASP A 162 -2.03 -3.21 21.74
N GLY A 163 -3.20 -3.85 21.66
CA GLY A 163 -4.50 -3.23 21.79
C GLY A 163 -5.06 -2.59 20.51
N MET A 164 -4.30 -2.52 19.41
CA MET A 164 -4.79 -1.99 18.14
C MET A 164 -5.73 -3.00 17.47
N ARG A 165 -6.95 -2.60 17.15
CA ARG A 165 -7.86 -3.38 16.30
C ARG A 165 -7.45 -3.24 14.84
N VAL A 166 -7.51 -4.32 14.07
CA VAL A 166 -7.13 -4.33 12.66
C VAL A 166 -8.32 -4.78 11.81
N LEU A 167 -8.66 -3.98 10.81
CA LEU A 167 -9.71 -4.27 9.83
C LEU A 167 -9.09 -4.46 8.44
N LEU A 168 -9.43 -5.58 7.80
CA LEU A 168 -8.91 -5.99 6.49
C LEU A 168 -10.06 -6.14 5.47
N PRO A 169 -10.67 -5.03 4.99
CA PRO A 169 -11.90 -5.06 4.20
C PRO A 169 -11.77 -5.77 2.86
N VAL A 170 -10.54 -5.88 2.32
CA VAL A 170 -10.25 -6.51 1.01
C VAL A 170 -9.52 -7.84 1.15
N MET A 171 -9.42 -8.41 2.34
CA MET A 171 -8.59 -9.59 2.62
C MET A 171 -8.87 -10.76 1.68
N ARG A 172 -10.12 -10.99 1.32
CA ARG A 172 -10.55 -12.10 0.47
C ARG A 172 -10.65 -11.74 -1.03
N TRP A 173 -10.30 -10.51 -1.40
CA TRP A 173 -10.40 -10.05 -2.79
C TRP A 173 -9.30 -10.64 -3.67
N SER A 174 -9.64 -10.94 -4.91
CA SER A 174 -8.67 -11.23 -5.95
C SER A 174 -7.95 -9.95 -6.40
N SER A 175 -6.82 -10.10 -7.09
CA SER A 175 -6.16 -8.96 -7.75
C SER A 175 -7.08 -8.30 -8.78
N ASP A 176 -7.86 -9.10 -9.51
CA ASP A 176 -8.81 -8.60 -10.50
C ASP A 176 -9.94 -7.78 -9.86
N ALA A 177 -10.42 -8.19 -8.67
CA ALA A 177 -11.42 -7.41 -7.94
C ALA A 177 -10.87 -6.06 -7.47
N ILE A 178 -9.60 -6.02 -7.02
CA ILE A 178 -8.91 -4.76 -6.68
C ILE A 178 -8.84 -3.86 -7.91
N TRP A 179 -8.40 -4.38 -9.07
CA TRP A 179 -8.30 -3.60 -10.29
C TRP A 179 -9.66 -3.16 -10.82
N ALA A 180 -10.67 -4.04 -10.80
CA ALA A 180 -12.02 -3.69 -11.18
C ALA A 180 -12.56 -2.51 -10.35
N TYR A 181 -12.35 -2.55 -9.04
CA TYR A 181 -12.70 -1.44 -8.15
C TYR A 181 -11.90 -0.18 -8.48
N THR A 182 -10.56 -0.29 -8.57
CA THR A 182 -9.66 0.83 -8.86
C THR A 182 -10.08 1.56 -10.13
N VAL A 183 -10.30 0.82 -11.22
CA VAL A 183 -10.66 1.38 -12.53
C VAL A 183 -12.08 1.98 -12.52
N SER A 184 -13.06 1.29 -11.90
CA SER A 184 -14.44 1.79 -11.82
C SER A 184 -14.58 3.06 -10.99
N ARG A 185 -13.67 3.27 -10.05
CA ARG A 185 -13.65 4.45 -9.18
C ARG A 185 -12.71 5.57 -9.66
N GLY A 186 -11.96 5.34 -10.75
CA GLY A 186 -10.95 6.29 -11.22
C GLY A 186 -9.85 6.55 -10.20
N LEU A 187 -9.49 5.54 -9.39
CA LEU A 187 -8.44 5.69 -8.38
C LEU A 187 -7.05 5.70 -9.04
N PRO A 188 -6.09 6.43 -8.47
CA PRO A 188 -4.72 6.43 -8.96
C PRO A 188 -4.02 5.11 -8.62
N TRP A 189 -3.02 4.77 -9.42
CA TRP A 189 -2.11 3.65 -9.17
C TRP A 189 -0.68 4.03 -9.52
N LEU A 190 0.29 3.31 -8.97
CA LEU A 190 1.71 3.48 -9.25
C LEU A 190 2.02 3.07 -10.69
N SER A 191 2.87 3.82 -11.39
CA SER A 191 3.25 3.56 -12.80
C SER A 191 3.93 2.20 -13.01
N ILE A 192 4.50 1.61 -11.96
CA ILE A 192 5.04 0.25 -12.01
C ILE A 192 4.03 -0.78 -12.53
N TYR A 193 2.74 -0.59 -12.25
CA TYR A 193 1.72 -1.52 -12.73
C TYR A 193 1.50 -1.43 -14.24
N ASP A 194 1.75 -0.27 -14.85
CA ASP A 194 1.66 -0.09 -16.30
C ASP A 194 2.80 -0.80 -17.04
N THR A 195 3.97 -0.90 -16.38
CA THR A 195 5.19 -1.46 -16.96
C THR A 195 5.41 -2.93 -16.60
N SER A 196 5.09 -3.32 -15.38
CA SER A 196 5.40 -4.64 -14.82
C SER A 196 4.17 -5.52 -14.57
N GLY A 197 2.96 -5.00 -14.89
CA GLY A 197 1.70 -5.74 -14.83
C GLY A 197 0.99 -5.64 -13.48
N LYS A 198 -0.25 -6.12 -13.46
CA LYS A 198 -1.23 -5.96 -12.37
C LYS A 198 -0.79 -6.45 -10.99
N ASP A 199 0.15 -7.36 -10.92
CA ASP A 199 0.66 -7.96 -9.67
C ASP A 199 2.07 -7.50 -9.31
N ALA A 200 2.60 -6.48 -10.00
CA ALA A 200 3.89 -5.89 -9.69
C ALA A 200 3.95 -5.46 -8.22
N ARG A 201 5.13 -5.58 -7.62
CA ARG A 201 5.41 -5.11 -6.26
C ARG A 201 6.42 -3.98 -6.33
N ASN A 202 6.25 -2.97 -5.48
CA ASN A 202 7.18 -1.86 -5.42
C ASN A 202 8.59 -2.38 -5.08
N GLY A 203 9.58 -2.03 -5.92
CA GLY A 203 10.81 -2.75 -6.11
C GLY A 203 11.87 -2.68 -5.04
N LEU A 204 11.69 -1.95 -3.94
CA LEU A 204 12.76 -1.91 -2.92
C LEU A 204 12.72 -3.07 -1.95
N VAL A 205 11.56 -3.65 -1.72
CA VAL A 205 11.38 -4.80 -0.84
C VAL A 205 10.83 -5.96 -1.65
N GLY A 206 11.71 -6.74 -2.26
CA GLY A 206 11.31 -8.01 -2.84
C GLY A 206 11.12 -8.01 -4.35
N VAL A 207 12.06 -7.45 -5.09
CA VAL A 207 12.27 -7.81 -6.50
C VAL A 207 12.85 -9.22 -6.61
N ASN A 208 12.55 -10.06 -5.63
CA ASN A 208 12.82 -11.49 -5.70
C ASN A 208 12.07 -12.07 -6.90
N GLY A 209 12.81 -12.33 -7.98
CA GLY A 209 12.30 -12.84 -9.24
C GLY A 209 12.38 -11.87 -10.42
N HIS A 210 12.86 -10.63 -10.27
CA HIS A 210 13.17 -9.85 -11.46
C HIS A 210 14.40 -10.43 -12.18
N ARG A 211 14.27 -10.56 -13.52
CA ARG A 211 15.29 -11.19 -14.39
C ARG A 211 16.71 -10.63 -14.22
N PHE A 212 16.82 -9.39 -13.82
CA PHE A 212 18.09 -8.65 -13.70
C PHE A 212 18.43 -8.22 -12.26
N GLY A 213 17.73 -8.77 -11.25
CA GLY A 213 17.90 -8.35 -9.87
C GLY A 213 17.40 -6.93 -9.58
N ARG A 214 17.67 -6.41 -8.37
CA ARG A 214 17.23 -5.11 -7.91
C ARG A 214 17.76 -3.97 -8.79
N MET A 215 19.06 -3.94 -9.02
CA MET A 215 19.70 -2.86 -9.80
C MET A 215 19.23 -2.85 -11.26
N GLY A 216 19.08 -4.01 -11.87
CA GLY A 216 18.53 -4.12 -13.22
C GLY A 216 17.09 -3.63 -13.32
N PHE A 217 16.27 -3.91 -12.30
CA PHE A 217 14.92 -3.40 -12.21
C PHE A 217 14.89 -1.88 -12.06
N LEU A 218 15.66 -1.32 -11.12
CA LEU A 218 15.78 0.13 -10.94
C LEU A 218 16.26 0.82 -12.23
N LYS A 219 17.32 0.29 -12.86
CA LYS A 219 17.85 0.84 -14.12
C LYS A 219 16.79 0.90 -15.22
N GLN A 220 15.97 -0.13 -15.33
CA GLN A 220 14.98 -0.23 -16.39
C GLN A 220 13.75 0.66 -16.15
N TYR A 221 13.29 0.75 -14.90
CA TYR A 221 12.01 1.37 -14.59
C TYR A 221 12.12 2.64 -13.75
N TYR A 222 13.27 2.88 -13.11
CA TYR A 222 13.48 3.97 -12.16
C TYR A 222 14.91 4.55 -12.27
N PRO A 223 15.24 5.20 -13.38
CA PRO A 223 16.61 5.66 -13.65
C PRO A 223 17.19 6.52 -12.54
N MET A 224 16.43 7.46 -11.98
CA MET A 224 16.92 8.31 -10.89
C MET A 224 17.18 7.54 -9.61
N ALA A 225 16.29 6.62 -9.26
CA ALA A 225 16.49 5.71 -8.12
C ALA A 225 17.69 4.79 -8.34
N TYR A 226 17.92 4.34 -9.57
CA TYR A 226 19.10 3.58 -9.95
C TYR A 226 20.41 4.38 -9.76
N GLU A 227 20.48 5.60 -10.27
CA GLU A 227 21.65 6.46 -10.10
C GLU A 227 21.94 6.79 -8.64
N PHE A 228 20.90 6.98 -7.85
CA PHE A 228 21.05 7.18 -6.42
C PHE A 228 21.58 5.92 -5.71
N ALA A 229 20.97 4.75 -5.96
CA ALA A 229 21.43 3.48 -5.41
C ALA A 229 22.87 3.16 -5.81
N LYS A 230 23.23 3.41 -7.07
CA LYS A 230 24.61 3.23 -7.58
C LYS A 230 25.63 4.07 -6.79
N ARG A 231 25.31 5.35 -6.53
CA ARG A 231 26.19 6.21 -5.71
C ARG A 231 26.36 5.70 -4.27
N LEU A 232 25.33 5.10 -3.72
CA LEU A 232 25.40 4.51 -2.37
C LEU A 232 26.25 3.25 -2.35
N ILE A 233 26.16 2.40 -3.38
CA ILE A 233 27.01 1.22 -3.54
C ILE A 233 28.47 1.66 -3.71
N GLU A 234 28.75 2.62 -4.59
CA GLU A 234 30.09 3.17 -4.81
C GLU A 234 30.68 3.81 -3.54
N ALA A 235 29.84 4.37 -2.66
CA ALA A 235 30.23 4.91 -1.36
C ALA A 235 30.34 3.86 -0.24
N GLY A 236 30.15 2.56 -0.53
CA GLY A 236 30.13 1.48 0.45
C GLY A 236 28.98 1.56 1.47
N LYS A 237 27.91 2.25 1.11
CA LYS A 237 26.73 2.47 1.96
C LYS A 237 25.55 1.57 1.62
N MET A 238 25.68 0.71 0.65
CA MET A 238 24.68 -0.24 0.19
C MET A 238 25.34 -1.39 -0.57
N ASP A 239 24.85 -2.63 -0.38
CA ASP A 239 25.24 -3.80 -1.16
C ASP A 239 24.46 -3.86 -2.49
N GLU A 240 25.04 -4.48 -3.51
CA GLU A 240 24.42 -4.69 -4.84
C GLU A 240 23.11 -5.49 -4.81
#